data_002bb1ab46d6d432d4e492f4ec49a1fc
#
_entry.id   002bb1ab46d6d432d4e492f4ec49a1fc
#
_cell.length_a   1.000
_cell.length_b   1.000
_cell.length_c   1.000
_cell.angle_alpha   90.00
_cell.angle_beta   90.00
_cell.angle_gamma   90.00
#
_symmetry.space_group_name_H-M   'P 1'
#
loop_
_entity.id
_entity.type
_entity.pdbx_description
1 polymer ?
#
loop_
_entity_poly.entity_id
_entity_poly.type
_entity_poly.pdbx_seq_one_letter_code
_entity_poly.pdbx_strand_id
1 'polypeptide(L)'
;MLYPVSPKIIELKRRLEDFMDEHIYPNEERFYREAEELGPWMVFPIVEELKPLAKAKSLWNRSCRRANTARVLPISNMHRSAKSWAVRILLRKCSIARRPDTGNMEVLERYGSQADKERWLKPMLAGEIRSCFAMTEPAVASSDATNIESSIVRDGDHYVINGRKWYTTNATDARCKICIFMGKSDPDNPNRHIQQSMILVPMDTPGIKVLRPLPVFGFYGVPDRKSQR
;
A
#
# COMPACT_ATOMS: atom_id res chain seq x y z
N MET A 1 -6.66 -32.70 0.99
CA MET A 1 -5.66 -32.96 2.05
C MET A 1 -5.26 -31.61 2.66
N LEU A 2 -5.56 -31.35 3.93
CA LEU A 2 -5.18 -30.11 4.61
C LEU A 2 -3.74 -30.29 5.10
N TYR A 3 -2.81 -29.47 4.59
CA TYR A 3 -1.45 -29.46 5.12
C TYR A 3 -1.43 -29.19 6.62
N PRO A 4 -0.60 -29.88 7.42
CA PRO A 4 -0.53 -29.65 8.84
C PRO A 4 -0.12 -28.20 9.14
N VAL A 5 -0.77 -27.61 10.13
CA VAL A 5 -0.44 -26.24 10.57
C VAL A 5 0.78 -26.30 11.47
N SER A 6 1.82 -25.53 11.13
CA SER A 6 3.01 -25.49 12.00
C SER A 6 2.70 -24.86 13.36
N PRO A 7 3.39 -25.29 14.45
CA PRO A 7 3.21 -24.69 15.80
C PRO A 7 3.39 -23.16 15.80
N LYS A 8 4.32 -22.66 14.98
CA LYS A 8 4.57 -21.21 14.81
C LYS A 8 3.34 -20.46 14.28
N ILE A 9 2.53 -21.09 13.43
CA ILE A 9 1.32 -20.48 12.89
C ILE A 9 0.19 -20.52 13.89
N ILE A 10 0.06 -21.60 14.66
CA ILE A 10 -0.93 -21.70 15.74
C ILE A 10 -0.67 -20.59 16.76
N GLU A 11 0.57 -20.40 17.18
CA GLU A 11 0.94 -19.35 18.13
C GLU A 11 0.70 -17.96 17.58
N LEU A 12 1.04 -17.71 16.29
CA LEU A 12 0.77 -16.42 15.66
C LEU A 12 -0.73 -16.13 15.58
N LYS A 13 -1.54 -17.15 15.24
CA LYS A 13 -3.00 -17.03 15.19
C LYS A 13 -3.55 -16.66 16.55
N ARG A 14 -3.15 -17.37 17.59
CA ARG A 14 -3.56 -17.09 18.97
C ARG A 14 -3.23 -15.64 19.37
N ARG A 15 -1.99 -15.18 19.15
CA ARG A 15 -1.59 -13.79 19.42
C ARG A 15 -2.39 -12.75 18.66
N LEU A 16 -2.78 -13.09 17.43
CA LEU A 16 -3.63 -12.22 16.62
C LEU A 16 -5.05 -12.16 17.17
N GLU A 17 -5.61 -13.30 17.55
CA GLU A 17 -6.95 -13.39 18.16
C GLU A 17 -6.97 -12.63 19.50
N ASP A 18 -5.99 -12.84 20.36
CA ASP A 18 -5.84 -12.08 21.61
C ASP A 18 -5.79 -10.56 21.36
N PHE A 19 -5.03 -10.13 20.32
CA PHE A 19 -4.97 -8.71 19.97
C PHE A 19 -6.29 -8.17 19.42
N MET A 20 -7.04 -8.98 18.68
CA MET A 20 -8.35 -8.59 18.17
C MET A 20 -9.36 -8.39 19.32
N ASP A 21 -9.39 -9.33 20.27
CA ASP A 21 -10.29 -9.28 21.41
C ASP A 21 -9.97 -8.10 22.34
N GLU A 22 -8.68 -7.86 22.61
CA GLU A 22 -8.23 -6.82 23.53
C GLU A 22 -8.30 -5.40 22.92
N HIS A 23 -7.99 -5.25 21.63
CA HIS A 23 -7.75 -3.93 21.05
C HIS A 23 -8.59 -3.58 19.82
N ILE A 24 -9.06 -4.55 19.05
CA ILE A 24 -9.76 -4.26 17.79
C ILE A 24 -11.26 -4.17 18.00
N TYR A 25 -11.89 -5.22 18.52
CA TYR A 25 -13.34 -5.25 18.69
C TYR A 25 -13.87 -4.14 19.60
N PRO A 26 -13.23 -3.82 20.75
CA PRO A 26 -13.71 -2.72 21.61
C PRO A 26 -13.60 -1.34 20.95
N ASN A 27 -12.72 -1.18 19.95
CA ASN A 27 -12.47 0.10 19.29
C ASN A 27 -13.11 0.24 17.90
N GLU A 28 -13.88 -0.75 17.43
CA GLU A 28 -14.49 -0.67 16.09
C GLU A 28 -15.49 0.48 15.97
N GLU A 29 -16.32 0.69 16.98
CA GLU A 29 -17.29 1.79 16.96
C GLU A 29 -16.59 3.15 16.92
N ARG A 30 -15.54 3.34 17.74
CA ARG A 30 -14.72 4.54 17.72
C ARG A 30 -14.07 4.76 16.35
N PHE A 31 -13.55 3.71 15.74
CA PHE A 31 -12.94 3.79 14.42
C PHE A 31 -13.93 4.27 13.35
N TYR A 32 -15.16 3.76 13.36
CA TYR A 32 -16.15 4.20 12.37
C TYR A 32 -16.63 5.61 12.63
N ARG A 33 -16.78 6.04 13.88
CA ARG A 33 -17.10 7.41 14.25
C ARG A 33 -16.00 8.38 13.77
N GLU A 34 -14.73 8.11 14.07
CA GLU A 34 -13.60 8.92 13.59
C GLU A 34 -13.58 8.98 12.04
N ALA A 35 -13.93 7.90 11.36
CA ALA A 35 -13.99 7.86 9.91
C ALA A 35 -15.13 8.71 9.32
N GLU A 36 -16.26 8.81 10.00
CA GLU A 36 -17.39 9.67 9.62
C GLU A 36 -17.05 11.16 9.88
N GLU A 37 -16.45 11.47 11.04
CA GLU A 37 -16.12 12.84 11.44
C GLU A 37 -14.99 13.44 10.61
N LEU A 38 -13.90 12.70 10.39
CA LEU A 38 -12.70 13.18 9.72
C LEU A 38 -12.77 13.06 8.20
N GLY A 39 -13.65 12.21 7.70
CA GLY A 39 -13.77 11.96 6.27
C GLY A 39 -12.73 10.99 5.67
N PRO A 40 -12.79 10.77 4.36
CA PRO A 40 -11.92 9.81 3.67
C PRO A 40 -10.46 10.29 3.62
N TRP A 41 -9.53 9.34 3.65
CA TRP A 41 -8.07 9.55 3.49
C TRP A 41 -7.37 10.28 4.64
N MET A 42 -8.10 10.57 5.71
CA MET A 42 -7.52 11.17 6.92
C MET A 42 -6.80 10.14 7.78
N VAL A 43 -5.96 10.63 8.66
CA VAL A 43 -5.28 9.83 9.68
C VAL A 43 -6.22 9.69 10.87
N PHE A 44 -6.63 8.46 11.17
CA PHE A 44 -7.53 8.20 12.29
C PHE A 44 -6.73 8.03 13.58
N PRO A 45 -6.99 8.82 14.62
CA PRO A 45 -6.28 8.76 15.90
C PRO A 45 -6.21 7.35 16.47
N ILE A 46 -7.33 6.61 16.50
CA ILE A 46 -7.35 5.23 17.00
C ILE A 46 -6.37 4.31 16.28
N VAL A 47 -6.17 4.50 14.95
CA VAL A 47 -5.21 3.70 14.19
C VAL A 47 -3.78 3.98 14.64
N GLU A 48 -3.45 5.24 14.89
CA GLU A 48 -2.10 5.64 15.34
C GLU A 48 -1.82 5.15 16.76
N GLU A 49 -2.82 5.13 17.64
CA GLU A 49 -2.73 4.56 19.00
C GLU A 49 -2.49 3.04 18.98
N LEU A 50 -3.13 2.32 18.07
CA LEU A 50 -3.02 0.86 17.99
C LEU A 50 -1.74 0.37 17.28
N LYS A 51 -1.12 1.18 16.43
CA LYS A 51 0.13 0.79 15.72
C LYS A 51 1.28 0.39 16.67
N PRO A 52 1.64 1.19 17.70
CA PRO A 52 2.69 0.79 18.63
C PRO A 52 2.36 -0.50 19.38
N LEU A 53 1.10 -0.74 19.75
CA LEU A 53 0.67 -1.97 20.39
C LEU A 53 0.84 -3.18 19.46
N ALA A 54 0.46 -3.04 18.18
CA ALA A 54 0.67 -4.09 17.19
C ALA A 54 2.17 -4.35 16.93
N LYS A 55 3.01 -3.31 16.96
CA LYS A 55 4.48 -3.44 16.87
C LYS A 55 5.04 -4.22 18.07
N ALA A 56 4.63 -3.86 19.29
CA ALA A 56 5.06 -4.53 20.52
C ALA A 56 4.69 -6.03 20.53
N LYS A 57 3.51 -6.38 20.06
CA LYS A 57 3.06 -7.79 19.90
C LYS A 57 3.70 -8.49 18.69
N SER A 58 4.61 -7.84 17.93
CA SER A 58 5.22 -8.35 16.69
C SER A 58 4.21 -8.73 15.61
N LEU A 59 3.09 -7.99 15.53
CA LEU A 59 2.05 -8.16 14.51
C LEU A 59 2.19 -7.18 13.34
N TRP A 60 3.11 -6.20 13.46
CA TRP A 60 3.35 -5.18 12.44
C TRP A 60 4.12 -5.73 11.23
N ASN A 61 3.74 -5.26 10.03
CA ASN A 61 4.48 -5.38 8.76
C ASN A 61 4.95 -6.79 8.38
N ARG A 62 4.09 -7.78 8.55
CA ARG A 62 4.41 -9.19 8.29
C ARG A 62 4.32 -9.61 6.82
N SER A 63 3.94 -8.70 5.92
CA SER A 63 3.72 -8.99 4.50
C SER A 63 4.92 -8.69 3.61
N CYS A 64 5.88 -7.89 4.02
CA CYS A 64 7.09 -7.60 3.26
C CYS A 64 8.08 -8.76 3.36
N ARG A 65 8.30 -9.48 2.24
CA ARG A 65 9.00 -10.77 2.23
C ARG A 65 10.51 -10.69 2.29
N ARG A 66 11.13 -9.58 1.91
CA ARG A 66 12.57 -9.48 1.68
C ARG A 66 13.29 -8.43 2.52
N ALA A 67 12.59 -7.49 3.12
CA ALA A 67 13.23 -6.53 3.99
C ALA A 67 13.78 -7.24 5.23
N ASN A 68 15.07 -7.08 5.54
CA ASN A 68 15.73 -7.69 6.70
C ASN A 68 15.06 -7.37 8.04
N THR A 69 14.21 -6.34 8.06
CA THR A 69 13.43 -5.89 9.22
C THR A 69 12.04 -6.54 9.31
N ALA A 70 11.58 -7.21 8.25
CA ALA A 70 10.27 -7.87 8.23
C ALA A 70 10.40 -9.35 8.60
N ARG A 71 9.63 -9.80 9.58
CA ARG A 71 9.55 -11.24 9.93
C ARG A 71 8.70 -11.96 8.88
N VAL A 72 9.37 -12.54 7.90
CA VAL A 72 8.75 -13.23 6.76
C VAL A 72 8.02 -14.49 7.19
N LEU A 73 6.78 -14.66 6.74
CA LEU A 73 6.08 -15.94 6.80
C LEU A 73 6.14 -16.64 5.43
N PRO A 74 6.32 -17.97 5.39
CA PRO A 74 6.14 -18.75 4.16
C PRO A 74 4.75 -18.49 3.51
N ILE A 75 4.67 -18.55 2.19
CA ILE A 75 3.43 -18.28 1.43
C ILE A 75 2.26 -19.13 1.93
N SER A 76 2.50 -20.44 2.17
CA SER A 76 1.51 -21.38 2.71
C SER A 76 0.93 -20.94 4.06
N ASN A 77 1.70 -20.19 4.83
CA ASN A 77 1.34 -19.71 6.16
C ASN A 77 0.66 -18.34 6.14
N MET A 78 0.94 -17.51 5.12
CA MET A 78 0.26 -16.23 4.91
C MET A 78 -1.23 -16.41 4.61
N HIS A 79 -1.61 -17.42 3.84
CA HIS A 79 -3.03 -17.69 3.52
C HIS A 79 -3.87 -18.04 4.74
N ARG A 80 -3.29 -18.68 5.74
CA ARG A 80 -4.03 -19.11 6.94
C ARG A 80 -4.18 -18.00 7.98
N SER A 81 -3.16 -17.16 8.14
CA SER A 81 -3.26 -15.95 8.97
C SER A 81 -4.07 -14.85 8.26
N ALA A 82 -4.05 -14.80 6.92
CA ALA A 82 -4.78 -13.79 6.14
C ALA A 82 -6.31 -13.87 6.34
N LYS A 83 -6.87 -15.03 6.62
CA LYS A 83 -8.32 -15.16 6.89
C LYS A 83 -8.73 -14.34 8.12
N SER A 84 -8.00 -14.45 9.23
CA SER A 84 -8.27 -13.66 10.44
C SER A 84 -7.99 -12.17 10.23
N TRP A 85 -6.97 -11.81 9.42
CA TRP A 85 -6.63 -10.43 9.11
C TRP A 85 -7.56 -9.76 8.09
N ALA A 86 -8.21 -10.56 7.23
CA ALA A 86 -9.13 -10.03 6.23
C ALA A 86 -10.48 -9.60 6.81
N VAL A 87 -10.81 -10.09 8.00
CA VAL A 87 -12.15 -9.95 8.57
C VAL A 87 -12.41 -8.52 9.11
N ARG A 88 -11.38 -7.82 9.62
CA ARG A 88 -11.56 -6.50 10.22
C ARG A 88 -10.64 -5.42 9.64
N ILE A 89 -11.24 -4.32 9.24
CA ILE A 89 -10.55 -3.22 8.57
C ILE A 89 -9.60 -2.51 9.50
N LEU A 90 -10.03 -2.27 10.75
CA LEU A 90 -9.21 -1.61 11.77
C LEU A 90 -7.92 -2.41 12.02
N LEU A 91 -8.00 -3.73 12.17
CA LEU A 91 -6.83 -4.59 12.31
C LEU A 91 -5.85 -4.44 11.13
N ARG A 92 -6.38 -4.39 9.90
CA ARG A 92 -5.54 -4.19 8.70
C ARG A 92 -4.86 -2.83 8.66
N LYS A 93 -5.50 -1.79 9.21
CA LYS A 93 -4.91 -0.44 9.25
C LYS A 93 -3.78 -0.32 10.27
N CYS A 94 -3.89 -0.98 11.41
CA CYS A 94 -2.92 -0.86 12.51
C CYS A 94 -1.82 -1.93 12.51
N SER A 95 -1.94 -3.04 11.75
CA SER A 95 -0.97 -4.16 11.79
C SER A 95 -0.24 -4.43 10.47
N ILE A 96 -0.70 -3.90 9.35
CA ILE A 96 -0.16 -4.21 8.03
C ILE A 96 -0.01 -2.94 7.20
N ALA A 97 1.14 -2.80 6.51
CA ALA A 97 1.23 -1.91 5.38
C ALA A 97 0.18 -2.31 4.33
N ARG A 98 -0.62 -1.35 3.87
CA ARG A 98 -1.72 -1.59 2.92
C ARG A 98 -1.19 -1.57 1.48
N ARG A 99 -1.95 -2.18 0.58
CA ARG A 99 -1.73 -1.95 -0.86
C ARG A 99 -1.94 -0.45 -1.17
N PRO A 100 -1.14 0.17 -2.03
CA PRO A 100 -0.04 -0.42 -2.81
C PRO A 100 1.29 -0.54 -2.06
N ASP A 101 1.42 -0.02 -0.82
CA ASP A 101 2.70 0.08 -0.10
C ASP A 101 3.45 -1.24 -0.03
N THR A 102 2.78 -2.38 0.20
CA THR A 102 3.45 -3.68 0.28
C THR A 102 4.18 -4.04 -1.01
N GLY A 103 3.55 -3.78 -2.17
CA GLY A 103 4.19 -3.97 -3.47
C GLY A 103 5.31 -2.98 -3.72
N ASN A 104 5.08 -1.70 -3.40
CA ASN A 104 6.06 -0.64 -3.57
C ASN A 104 7.30 -0.84 -2.67
N MET A 105 7.12 -1.34 -1.43
CA MET A 105 8.23 -1.74 -0.57
C MET A 105 9.06 -2.87 -1.18
N GLU A 106 8.43 -3.87 -1.82
CA GLU A 106 9.16 -4.95 -2.50
C GLU A 106 9.93 -4.43 -3.73
N VAL A 107 9.37 -3.47 -4.47
CA VAL A 107 10.06 -2.81 -5.59
C VAL A 107 11.29 -2.05 -5.07
N LEU A 108 11.12 -1.23 -4.03
CA LEU A 108 12.23 -0.49 -3.43
C LEU A 108 13.30 -1.41 -2.84
N GLU A 109 12.91 -2.52 -2.22
CA GLU A 109 13.87 -3.48 -1.67
C GLU A 109 14.69 -4.17 -2.77
N ARG A 110 14.07 -4.49 -3.90
CA ARG A 110 14.74 -5.20 -4.99
C ARG A 110 15.59 -4.31 -5.87
N TYR A 111 15.09 -3.13 -6.18
CA TYR A 111 15.61 -2.29 -7.27
C TYR A 111 16.06 -0.91 -6.81
N GLY A 112 15.65 -0.46 -5.62
CA GLY A 112 16.04 0.83 -5.06
C GLY A 112 17.51 0.86 -4.66
N SER A 113 18.16 2.00 -4.85
CA SER A 113 19.48 2.28 -4.32
C SER A 113 19.47 2.28 -2.78
N GLN A 114 20.64 2.23 -2.16
CA GLN A 114 20.73 2.35 -0.70
C GLN A 114 20.13 3.68 -0.20
N ALA A 115 20.33 4.75 -0.95
CA ALA A 115 19.74 6.05 -0.65
C ALA A 115 18.21 6.04 -0.71
N ASP A 116 17.61 5.36 -1.71
CA ASP A 116 16.17 5.20 -1.82
C ASP A 116 15.59 4.35 -0.67
N LYS A 117 16.32 3.31 -0.27
CA LYS A 117 15.93 2.47 0.87
C LYS A 117 15.92 3.25 2.18
N GLU A 118 16.94 4.06 2.42
CA GLU A 118 17.01 4.93 3.59
C GLU A 118 15.89 5.99 3.57
N ARG A 119 15.73 6.66 2.45
CA ARG A 119 14.81 7.80 2.31
C ARG A 119 13.34 7.37 2.30
N TRP A 120 13.01 6.25 1.63
CA TRP A 120 11.63 5.88 1.36
C TRP A 120 11.21 4.55 2.01
N LEU A 121 12.02 3.49 1.84
CA LEU A 121 11.63 2.16 2.33
C LEU A 121 11.57 2.10 3.85
N LYS A 122 12.55 2.64 4.57
CA LYS A 122 12.56 2.61 6.04
C LYS A 122 11.36 3.32 6.66
N PRO A 123 11.02 4.57 6.27
CA PRO A 123 9.82 5.24 6.79
C PRO A 123 8.52 4.53 6.41
N MET A 124 8.45 3.91 5.22
CA MET A 124 7.28 3.09 4.83
C MET A 124 7.16 1.84 5.71
N LEU A 125 8.26 1.15 5.99
CA LEU A 125 8.30 0.00 6.90
C LEU A 125 7.89 0.40 8.33
N ALA A 126 8.29 1.59 8.77
CA ALA A 126 7.89 2.15 10.05
C ALA A 126 6.40 2.58 10.09
N GLY A 127 5.77 2.76 8.92
CA GLY A 127 4.38 3.23 8.78
C GLY A 127 4.21 4.73 8.98
N GLU A 128 5.29 5.49 8.83
CA GLU A 128 5.34 6.95 8.95
C GLU A 128 4.84 7.63 7.67
N ILE A 129 5.23 7.09 6.51
CA ILE A 129 4.80 7.56 5.20
C ILE A 129 4.04 6.47 4.44
N ARG A 130 3.33 6.91 3.41
CA ARG A 130 2.61 6.08 2.46
C ARG A 130 3.18 6.29 1.06
N SER A 131 2.82 5.38 0.17
CA SER A 131 3.16 5.46 -1.25
C SER A 131 1.94 5.23 -2.13
N CYS A 132 2.05 5.61 -3.39
CA CYS A 132 1.09 5.25 -4.41
C CYS A 132 1.78 4.62 -5.62
N PHE A 133 1.00 3.96 -6.48
CA PHE A 133 1.46 3.38 -7.72
C PHE A 133 0.59 3.91 -8.86
N ALA A 134 1.17 4.70 -9.75
CA ALA A 134 0.48 5.38 -10.82
C ALA A 134 0.72 4.65 -12.15
N MET A 135 -0.11 3.64 -12.44
CA MET A 135 -0.04 2.83 -13.65
C MET A 135 -1.20 3.15 -14.60
N THR A 136 -2.44 2.95 -14.13
CA THR A 136 -3.62 2.96 -15.00
C THR A 136 -3.99 4.36 -15.49
N GLU A 137 -4.53 4.43 -16.69
CA GLU A 137 -4.88 5.65 -17.41
C GLU A 137 -6.35 5.64 -17.83
N PRO A 138 -7.04 6.80 -17.81
CA PRO A 138 -8.45 6.86 -18.17
C PRO A 138 -8.73 6.70 -19.66
N ALA A 139 -7.77 7.03 -20.54
CA ALA A 139 -7.96 7.10 -21.97
C ALA A 139 -7.72 5.76 -22.70
N VAL A 140 -7.04 4.80 -22.05
CA VAL A 140 -6.62 3.54 -22.67
C VAL A 140 -6.94 2.33 -21.80
N ALA A 141 -6.99 1.15 -22.39
CA ALA A 141 -7.15 -0.13 -21.68
C ALA A 141 -5.85 -0.49 -20.93
N SER A 142 -5.51 0.30 -19.94
CA SER A 142 -4.22 0.29 -19.22
C SER A 142 -4.06 -0.81 -18.16
N SER A 143 -5.01 -1.75 -18.07
CA SER A 143 -4.81 -3.04 -17.39
C SER A 143 -3.74 -3.87 -18.08
N ASP A 144 -3.61 -3.74 -19.39
CA ASP A 144 -2.42 -4.12 -20.16
C ASP A 144 -1.44 -2.94 -20.13
N ALA A 145 -0.32 -3.11 -19.45
CA ALA A 145 0.70 -2.07 -19.30
C ALA A 145 1.32 -1.63 -20.64
N THR A 146 1.23 -2.45 -21.70
CA THR A 146 1.73 -2.09 -23.01
C THR A 146 0.91 -0.99 -23.70
N ASN A 147 -0.34 -0.76 -23.22
CA ASN A 147 -1.24 0.27 -23.76
C ASN A 147 -1.07 1.65 -23.13
N ILE A 148 -0.28 1.80 -22.05
CA ILE A 148 -0.10 3.12 -21.43
C ILE A 148 0.50 4.12 -22.41
N GLU A 149 0.07 5.37 -22.30
CA GLU A 149 0.49 6.47 -23.19
C GLU A 149 1.29 7.54 -22.45
N SER A 150 1.22 7.59 -21.12
CA SER A 150 2.04 8.49 -20.31
C SER A 150 3.51 8.31 -20.62
N SER A 151 4.25 9.41 -20.76
CA SER A 151 5.65 9.41 -21.17
C SER A 151 6.62 9.74 -20.05
N ILE A 152 7.82 9.20 -20.17
CA ILE A 152 9.00 9.54 -19.36
C ILE A 152 10.10 9.86 -20.36
N VAL A 153 10.43 11.13 -20.53
CA VAL A 153 11.44 11.59 -21.51
C VAL A 153 12.62 12.17 -20.76
N ARG A 154 13.83 11.74 -21.12
CA ARG A 154 15.05 12.31 -20.54
C ARG A 154 15.33 13.67 -21.18
N ASP A 155 15.58 14.67 -20.36
CA ASP A 155 15.97 16.01 -20.75
C ASP A 155 17.20 16.44 -19.93
N GLY A 156 18.37 16.25 -20.51
CA GLY A 156 19.65 16.45 -19.81
C GLY A 156 19.79 15.58 -18.58
N ASP A 157 19.89 16.21 -17.40
CA ASP A 157 19.98 15.53 -16.10
C ASP A 157 18.64 15.29 -15.43
N HIS A 158 17.55 15.61 -16.10
CA HIS A 158 16.18 15.48 -15.59
C HIS A 158 15.34 14.53 -16.44
N TYR A 159 14.19 14.15 -15.90
CA TYR A 159 13.14 13.46 -16.64
C TYR A 159 11.89 14.32 -16.66
N VAL A 160 11.33 14.51 -17.85
CA VAL A 160 10.02 15.12 -18.05
C VAL A 160 8.97 14.03 -18.10
N ILE A 161 8.00 14.11 -17.19
CA ILE A 161 6.92 13.15 -17.06
C ILE A 161 5.63 13.82 -17.49
N ASN A 162 4.92 13.25 -18.48
CA ASN A 162 3.62 13.71 -18.91
C ASN A 162 2.63 12.55 -18.93
N GLY A 163 1.44 12.80 -18.36
CA GLY A 163 0.37 11.82 -18.39
C GLY A 163 -0.70 12.08 -17.36
N ARG A 164 -1.80 11.35 -17.51
CA ARG A 164 -2.93 11.37 -16.58
C ARG A 164 -3.21 9.96 -16.09
N LYS A 165 -3.16 9.79 -14.79
CA LYS A 165 -3.39 8.51 -14.12
C LYS A 165 -4.71 8.55 -13.35
N TRP A 166 -5.32 7.40 -13.16
CA TRP A 166 -6.50 7.25 -12.34
C TRP A 166 -6.44 6.01 -11.44
N TYR A 167 -7.37 5.91 -10.50
CA TYR A 167 -7.40 4.83 -9.49
C TYR A 167 -6.05 4.63 -8.76
N THR A 168 -5.29 5.71 -8.62
CA THR A 168 -4.00 5.72 -7.93
C THR A 168 -4.22 5.71 -6.43
N THR A 169 -4.35 4.51 -5.87
CA THR A 169 -4.66 4.31 -4.45
C THR A 169 -3.62 4.99 -3.55
N ASN A 170 -4.05 5.64 -2.51
CA ASN A 170 -3.31 6.45 -1.54
C ASN A 170 -2.85 7.84 -2.05
N ALA A 171 -3.00 8.21 -3.31
CA ALA A 171 -2.51 9.51 -3.78
C ALA A 171 -3.11 10.72 -3.04
N THR A 172 -4.30 10.57 -2.45
CA THR A 172 -4.97 11.60 -1.64
C THR A 172 -4.67 11.51 -0.14
N ASP A 173 -3.94 10.50 0.33
CA ASP A 173 -3.52 10.39 1.74
C ASP A 173 -2.42 11.42 2.03
N ALA A 174 -2.58 12.24 3.06
CA ALA A 174 -1.61 13.28 3.44
C ALA A 174 -0.21 12.73 3.76
N ARG A 175 -0.12 11.45 4.11
CA ARG A 175 1.14 10.73 4.35
C ARG A 175 1.76 10.16 3.08
N CYS A 176 1.10 10.23 1.92
CA CYS A 176 1.66 9.77 0.66
C CYS A 176 2.81 10.70 0.25
N LYS A 177 4.04 10.21 0.29
CA LYS A 177 5.24 11.00 0.02
C LYS A 177 5.96 10.58 -1.24
N ILE A 178 5.69 9.38 -1.76
CA ILE A 178 6.35 8.83 -2.93
C ILE A 178 5.36 8.13 -3.85
N CYS A 179 5.48 8.38 -5.14
CA CYS A 179 4.77 7.70 -6.22
C CYS A 179 5.74 6.84 -7.02
N ILE A 180 5.39 5.60 -7.31
CA ILE A 180 6.00 4.86 -8.41
C ILE A 180 5.15 5.13 -9.65
N PHE A 181 5.70 5.88 -10.59
CA PHE A 181 5.02 6.24 -11.83
C PHE A 181 5.49 5.31 -12.96
N MET A 182 4.57 4.73 -13.70
CA MET A 182 4.85 3.94 -14.90
C MET A 182 4.51 4.74 -16.15
N GLY A 183 5.47 4.85 -17.07
CA GLY A 183 5.31 5.57 -18.34
C GLY A 183 6.18 4.97 -19.43
N LYS A 184 5.90 5.32 -20.68
CA LYS A 184 6.76 4.94 -21.83
C LYS A 184 8.04 5.76 -21.82
N SER A 185 9.18 5.08 -21.78
CA SER A 185 10.50 5.67 -21.87
C SER A 185 11.20 5.36 -23.20
N ASP A 186 10.78 4.30 -23.89
CA ASP A 186 11.29 3.85 -25.19
C ASP A 186 10.12 3.38 -26.07
N PRO A 187 9.28 4.33 -26.56
CA PRO A 187 8.06 4.00 -27.29
C PRO A 187 8.32 3.30 -28.63
N ASP A 188 9.48 3.50 -29.23
CA ASP A 188 9.87 2.94 -30.52
C ASP A 188 10.47 1.54 -30.41
N ASN A 189 10.65 1.00 -29.22
CA ASN A 189 11.18 -0.33 -29.02
C ASN A 189 10.27 -1.38 -29.67
N PRO A 190 10.81 -2.28 -30.52
CA PRO A 190 10.00 -3.32 -31.16
C PRO A 190 9.36 -4.30 -30.18
N ASN A 191 9.93 -4.46 -29.00
CA ASN A 191 9.32 -5.24 -27.93
C ASN A 191 8.45 -4.38 -27.05
N ARG A 192 7.12 -4.46 -27.22
CA ARG A 192 6.12 -3.71 -26.47
C ARG A 192 6.23 -3.87 -24.95
N HIS A 193 6.77 -4.99 -24.46
CA HIS A 193 6.86 -5.29 -23.04
C HIS A 193 8.01 -4.58 -22.32
N ILE A 194 8.93 -3.95 -23.06
CA ILE A 194 10.04 -3.18 -22.51
C ILE A 194 10.03 -1.70 -22.90
N GLN A 195 8.95 -1.22 -23.51
CA GLN A 195 8.75 0.20 -23.80
C GLN A 195 8.53 1.05 -22.54
N GLN A 196 8.08 0.42 -21.44
CA GLN A 196 7.71 1.11 -20.22
C GLN A 196 8.81 1.04 -19.17
N SER A 197 8.95 2.13 -18.43
CA SER A 197 9.79 2.22 -17.23
C SER A 197 9.00 2.66 -16.03
N MET A 198 9.55 2.40 -14.86
CA MET A 198 9.05 2.92 -13.59
C MET A 198 10.04 3.91 -13.02
N ILE A 199 9.55 5.05 -12.55
CA ILE A 199 10.35 6.08 -11.90
C ILE A 199 9.76 6.44 -10.54
N LEU A 200 10.64 6.72 -9.58
CA LEU A 200 10.25 7.21 -8.26
C LEU A 200 10.03 8.72 -8.34
N VAL A 201 8.83 9.18 -7.98
CA VAL A 201 8.47 10.59 -8.03
C VAL A 201 8.01 11.03 -6.63
N PRO A 202 8.74 11.92 -5.95
CA PRO A 202 8.26 12.55 -4.72
C PRO A 202 6.93 13.27 -4.96
N MET A 203 5.97 13.15 -4.04
CA MET A 203 4.63 13.71 -4.23
C MET A 203 4.58 15.24 -4.17
N ASP A 204 5.63 15.88 -3.69
CA ASP A 204 5.85 17.34 -3.68
C ASP A 204 6.56 17.87 -4.93
N THR A 205 6.81 17.01 -5.92
CA THR A 205 7.43 17.42 -7.19
C THR A 205 6.53 18.43 -7.91
N PRO A 206 7.08 19.58 -8.36
CA PRO A 206 6.33 20.58 -9.11
C PRO A 206 5.65 19.99 -10.34
N GLY A 207 4.38 20.35 -10.57
CA GLY A 207 3.58 19.85 -11.68
C GLY A 207 2.67 18.66 -11.35
N ILE A 208 2.86 17.99 -10.23
CA ILE A 208 1.91 16.96 -9.78
C ILE A 208 0.60 17.63 -9.31
N LYS A 209 -0.51 17.17 -9.84
CA LYS A 209 -1.84 17.60 -9.43
C LYS A 209 -2.70 16.39 -9.09
N VAL A 210 -3.04 16.23 -7.82
CA VAL A 210 -4.04 15.27 -7.36
C VAL A 210 -5.40 15.91 -7.49
N LEU A 211 -6.20 15.44 -8.46
CA LEU A 211 -7.46 16.12 -8.83
C LEU A 211 -8.59 15.85 -7.84
N ARG A 212 -8.82 14.57 -7.53
CA ARG A 212 -9.90 14.13 -6.62
C ARG A 212 -9.77 12.65 -6.29
N PRO A 213 -10.32 12.18 -5.17
CA PRO A 213 -10.51 10.76 -4.93
C PRO A 213 -11.59 10.21 -5.87
N LEU A 214 -11.42 8.96 -6.30
CA LEU A 214 -12.41 8.23 -7.10
C LEU A 214 -13.11 7.21 -6.19
N PRO A 215 -14.42 7.32 -6.00
CA PRO A 215 -15.16 6.34 -5.22
C PRO A 215 -15.30 5.04 -5.99
N VAL A 216 -15.21 3.92 -5.29
CA VAL A 216 -15.55 2.58 -5.79
C VAL A 216 -16.79 2.13 -5.06
N PHE A 217 -17.89 1.89 -5.76
CA PHE A 217 -19.20 1.62 -5.17
C PHE A 217 -19.66 2.67 -4.14
N GLY A 218 -19.32 3.95 -4.37
CA GLY A 218 -19.64 5.02 -3.43
C GLY A 218 -18.64 5.18 -2.28
N PHE A 219 -17.58 4.36 -2.20
CA PHE A 219 -16.60 4.41 -1.13
C PHE A 219 -15.37 5.21 -1.50
N TYR A 220 -15.02 6.18 -0.68
CA TYR A 220 -13.81 7.01 -0.79
C TYR A 220 -12.62 6.42 -0.02
N GLY A 221 -12.44 5.09 -0.09
CA GLY A 221 -11.30 4.42 0.56
C GLY A 221 -11.48 4.09 2.05
N VAL A 222 -12.63 4.43 2.63
CA VAL A 222 -13.10 3.86 3.89
C VAL A 222 -14.14 2.79 3.50
N PRO A 223 -13.93 1.53 3.86
CA PRO A 223 -14.94 0.50 3.60
C PRO A 223 -16.19 0.79 4.42
N ASP A 224 -17.32 0.76 3.75
CA ASP A 224 -18.61 1.05 4.32
C ASP A 224 -19.04 -0.03 5.33
N ARG A 225 -19.72 0.41 6.38
CA ARG A 225 -20.52 -0.45 7.27
C ARG A 225 -21.52 -1.32 6.51
N LYS A 226 -22.07 -0.82 5.40
CA LYS A 226 -23.11 -1.51 4.61
C LYS A 226 -22.61 -2.70 3.82
N SER A 227 -21.30 -2.82 3.56
CA SER A 227 -20.71 -3.96 2.86
C SER A 227 -20.52 -5.20 3.73
N GLN A 228 -20.92 -5.14 5.01
CA GLN A 228 -20.80 -6.23 5.99
C GLN A 228 -22.16 -6.82 6.43
N ARG A 229 -23.24 -6.48 5.71
CA ARG A 229 -24.55 -7.11 5.92
C ARG A 229 -24.80 -8.23 4.95
#